data_f8c562780308c1ac72b78c2cc9c00a5c
#
_entry.id   f8c562780308c1ac72b78c2cc9c00a5c
#
_cell.length_a   1.000
_cell.length_b   1.000
_cell.length_c   1.000
_cell.angle_alpha   90.00
_cell.angle_beta   90.00
_cell.angle_gamma   90.00
#
_symmetry.space_group_name_H-M   'P 1'
#
loop_
_entity.id
_entity.type
_entity.pdbx_description
1 polymer ?
#
loop_
_entity_poly.entity_id
_entity_poly.type
_entity_poly.pdbx_seq_one_letter_code
_entity_poly.pdbx_strand_id
1 'polypeptide(L)' 'NVMGLAKASLEANVRYMANAMGPEGVRVNAISAGPIRTLAASGIKDFRKMLAHCEAVTPIRRTVTIEDVGNSAAFLCSD' A
#
# COMPACT_ATOMS: atom_id res chain seq x y z
N ASN A 1 -13.63 -2.62 -13.52
CA ASN A 1 -13.05 -1.55 -12.71
C ASN A 1 -11.60 -1.27 -13.14
N VAL A 2 -11.39 -0.06 -13.67
CA VAL A 2 -10.08 0.37 -14.17
C VAL A 2 -9.00 0.32 -13.07
N MET A 3 -9.37 0.68 -11.84
CA MET A 3 -8.45 0.67 -10.72
C MET A 3 -7.95 -0.74 -10.40
N GLY A 4 -8.84 -1.74 -10.47
CA GLY A 4 -8.44 -3.12 -10.28
C GLY A 4 -7.43 -3.59 -11.31
N LEU A 5 -7.65 -3.22 -12.57
CA LEU A 5 -6.72 -3.54 -13.65
C LEU A 5 -5.37 -2.86 -13.44
N ALA A 6 -5.39 -1.58 -13.04
CA ALA A 6 -4.16 -0.83 -12.77
C ALA A 6 -3.36 -1.45 -11.62
N LYS A 7 -4.03 -1.88 -10.56
CA LYS A 7 -3.36 -2.51 -9.42
C LYS A 7 -2.81 -3.89 -9.76
N ALA A 8 -3.52 -4.67 -10.58
CA ALA A 8 -3.03 -5.96 -11.04
C ALA A 8 -1.76 -5.78 -11.89
N SER A 9 -1.76 -4.75 -12.76
CA SER A 9 -0.59 -4.40 -13.55
C SER A 9 0.58 -4.00 -12.67
N LEU A 10 0.34 -3.20 -11.64
CA LEU A 10 1.38 -2.79 -10.69
C LEU A 10 2.01 -4.01 -10.01
N GLU A 11 1.20 -4.95 -9.52
CA GLU A 11 1.70 -6.15 -8.86
C GLU A 11 2.56 -7.00 -9.80
N ALA A 12 2.13 -7.14 -11.06
CA ALA A 12 2.91 -7.88 -12.05
C ALA A 12 4.24 -7.17 -12.32
N ASN A 13 4.21 -5.84 -12.44
CA ASN A 13 5.41 -5.04 -12.67
C ASN A 13 6.45 -5.21 -11.57
N VAL A 14 6.02 -5.28 -10.31
CA VAL A 14 6.94 -5.51 -9.19
C VAL A 14 7.74 -6.79 -9.40
N ARG A 15 7.07 -7.87 -9.77
CA ARG A 15 7.72 -9.16 -9.99
C ARG A 15 8.65 -9.15 -11.19
N TYR A 16 8.20 -8.58 -12.30
CA TYR A 16 9.01 -8.50 -13.52
C TYR A 16 10.24 -7.62 -13.33
N MET A 17 10.06 -6.46 -12.69
CA MET A 17 11.17 -5.55 -12.45
C MET A 17 12.16 -6.10 -11.43
N ALA A 18 11.67 -6.79 -10.40
CA ALA A 18 12.55 -7.42 -9.41
C ALA A 18 13.44 -8.48 -10.08
N ASN A 19 12.86 -9.27 -10.98
CA ASN A 19 13.61 -10.28 -11.70
C ASN A 19 14.60 -9.66 -12.69
N ALA A 20 14.18 -8.62 -13.40
CA ALA A 20 15.01 -7.98 -14.43
C ALA A 20 16.18 -7.19 -13.81
N MET A 21 15.95 -6.50 -12.70
CA MET A 21 16.92 -5.60 -12.10
C MET A 21 17.72 -6.21 -10.94
N GLY A 22 17.27 -7.37 -10.45
CA GLY A 22 17.93 -8.07 -9.36
C GLY A 22 19.41 -8.35 -9.59
N PRO A 23 19.82 -8.84 -10.79
CA PRO A 23 21.23 -9.10 -11.06
C PRO A 23 22.14 -7.87 -10.93
N GLU A 24 21.56 -6.67 -11.01
CA GLU A 24 22.29 -5.41 -10.84
C GLU A 24 22.29 -4.92 -9.40
N GLY A 25 21.74 -5.73 -8.47
CA GLY A 25 21.65 -5.37 -7.07
C GLY A 25 20.48 -4.44 -6.73
N VAL A 26 19.53 -4.28 -7.64
CA VAL A 26 18.36 -3.44 -7.42
C VAL A 26 17.23 -4.30 -6.85
N ARG A 27 16.67 -3.86 -5.72
CA ARG A 27 15.52 -4.53 -5.09
C ARG A 27 14.25 -3.76 -5.44
N VAL A 28 13.20 -4.50 -5.74
CA VAL A 28 11.91 -3.91 -6.10
C VAL A 28 10.84 -4.55 -5.21
N ASN A 29 10.17 -3.73 -4.44
CA ASN A 29 9.17 -4.15 -3.48
C ASN A 29 7.93 -3.27 -3.59
N ALA A 30 6.86 -3.69 -2.97
CA ALA A 30 5.63 -2.91 -2.90
C ALA A 30 5.05 -3.00 -1.51
N ILE A 31 4.25 -2.02 -1.15
CA ILE A 31 3.53 -1.99 0.12
C ILE A 31 2.04 -2.05 -0.19
N SER A 32 1.35 -3.01 0.42
CA SER A 32 -0.10 -3.09 0.34
C SER A 32 -0.67 -2.58 1.66
N ALA A 33 -1.04 -1.31 1.67
CA ALA A 33 -1.54 -0.66 2.87
C ALA A 33 -3.06 -0.71 2.95
N GLY A 34 -3.59 -0.66 4.16
CA GLY A 34 -5.02 -0.45 4.37
C GLY A 34 -5.38 1.01 4.11
N PRO A 35 -6.65 1.37 4.33
CA PRO A 35 -7.09 2.74 4.10
C PRO A 35 -6.38 3.72 5.04
N ILE A 36 -5.89 4.83 4.47
CA ILE A 36 -5.14 5.84 5.20
C ILE A 36 -5.88 7.18 5.05
N ARG A 37 -5.99 7.91 6.14
CA ARG A 37 -6.58 9.25 6.10
C ARG A 37 -5.56 10.22 5.49
N THR A 38 -5.75 10.56 4.23
CA THR A 38 -4.94 11.54 3.50
C THR A 38 -5.87 12.60 2.93
N LEU A 39 -5.30 13.71 2.46
CA LEU A 39 -6.09 14.76 1.81
C LEU A 39 -6.83 14.21 0.59
N ALA A 40 -6.18 13.39 -0.22
CA ALA A 40 -6.80 12.78 -1.39
C ALA A 40 -7.93 11.83 -1.00
N ALA A 41 -7.72 11.02 0.03
CA ALA A 41 -8.71 10.06 0.51
C ALA A 41 -9.92 10.74 1.15
N SER A 42 -9.73 11.91 1.77
CA SER A 42 -10.83 12.63 2.42
C SER A 42 -11.90 13.09 1.44
N GLY A 43 -11.59 13.13 0.14
CA GLY A 43 -12.55 13.45 -0.90
C GLY A 43 -13.36 12.25 -1.39
N ILE A 44 -13.07 11.06 -0.92
CA ILE A 44 -13.78 9.85 -1.31
C ILE A 44 -15.09 9.73 -0.51
N LYS A 45 -16.20 9.53 -1.23
CA LYS A 45 -17.50 9.35 -0.60
C LYS A 45 -17.49 8.13 0.32
N ASP A 46 -18.08 8.27 1.50
CA ASP A 46 -18.20 7.21 2.50
C ASP A 46 -16.87 6.70 3.06
N PHE A 47 -15.80 7.50 2.93
CA PHE A 47 -14.49 7.12 3.45
C PHE A 47 -14.50 6.87 4.96
N ARG A 48 -15.26 7.68 5.72
CA ARG A 48 -15.41 7.49 7.17
C ARG A 48 -16.00 6.15 7.52
N LYS A 49 -17.00 5.69 6.76
CA LYS A 49 -17.64 4.39 6.98
C LYS A 49 -16.65 3.26 6.70
N MET A 50 -15.83 3.41 5.67
CA MET A 50 -14.80 2.44 5.34
C MET A 50 -13.77 2.33 6.44
N LEU A 51 -13.31 3.47 6.98
CA LEU A 51 -12.36 3.49 8.10
C LEU A 51 -12.93 2.81 9.33
N ALA A 52 -14.19 3.13 9.68
CA ALA A 52 -14.86 2.54 10.83
C ALA A 52 -15.01 1.02 10.66
N HIS A 53 -15.36 0.58 9.46
CA HIS A 53 -15.46 -0.86 9.18
C HIS A 53 -14.10 -1.55 9.34
N CYS A 54 -13.05 -0.96 8.82
CA CYS A 54 -11.70 -1.51 8.94
C CYS A 54 -11.24 -1.60 10.39
N GLU A 55 -11.53 -0.59 11.21
CA GLU A 55 -11.23 -0.65 12.65
C GLU A 55 -11.96 -1.80 13.32
N ALA A 56 -13.21 -2.05 12.92
CA ALA A 56 -14.02 -3.10 13.53
C ALA A 56 -13.53 -4.51 13.19
N VAL A 57 -12.98 -4.73 11.99
CA VAL A 57 -12.62 -6.07 11.50
C VAL A 57 -11.13 -6.36 11.53
N THR A 58 -10.29 -5.34 11.58
CA THR A 58 -8.84 -5.52 11.64
C THR A 58 -8.44 -6.17 12.96
N PRO A 59 -7.59 -7.19 12.96
CA PRO A 59 -7.18 -7.85 14.21
C PRO A 59 -6.65 -6.89 15.27
N ILE A 60 -5.90 -5.87 14.87
CA ILE A 60 -5.33 -4.88 15.79
C ILE A 60 -6.35 -3.80 16.18
N ARG A 61 -7.53 -3.79 15.56
CA ARG A 61 -8.64 -2.86 15.84
C ARG A 61 -8.27 -1.39 15.69
N ARG A 62 -7.38 -1.08 14.80
CA ARG A 62 -7.06 0.30 14.42
C ARG A 62 -6.66 0.35 12.95
N THR A 63 -6.76 1.53 12.35
CA THR A 63 -6.32 1.72 10.97
C THR A 63 -4.83 2.04 10.93
N VAL A 64 -4.24 1.79 9.77
CA VAL A 64 -2.84 2.13 9.51
C VAL A 64 -2.68 3.66 9.44
N THR A 65 -1.52 4.16 9.87
CA THR A 65 -1.19 5.57 9.80
C THR A 65 -0.20 5.84 8.68
N ILE A 66 -0.03 7.12 8.31
CA ILE A 66 0.98 7.51 7.33
C ILE A 66 2.38 7.20 7.87
N GLU A 67 2.57 7.30 9.18
CA GLU A 67 3.84 6.97 9.83
C GLU A 67 4.15 5.47 9.72
N ASP A 68 3.14 4.61 9.87
CA ASP A 68 3.31 3.17 9.70
C ASP A 68 3.81 2.84 8.30
N VAL A 69 3.20 3.46 7.29
CA VAL A 69 3.59 3.25 5.89
C VAL A 69 4.98 3.81 5.63
N GLY A 70 5.26 5.01 6.13
CA GLY A 70 6.57 5.64 5.99
C GLY A 70 7.68 4.81 6.61
N ASN A 71 7.45 4.28 7.81
CA ASN A 71 8.43 3.43 8.50
C ASN A 71 8.66 2.12 7.73
N SER A 72 7.61 1.53 7.19
CA SER A 72 7.72 0.32 6.37
C SER A 72 8.52 0.58 5.10
N ALA A 73 8.26 1.71 4.44
CA ALA A 73 9.01 2.11 3.24
C ALA A 73 10.48 2.33 3.57
N ALA A 74 10.78 3.00 4.68
CA ALA A 74 12.15 3.23 5.10
C ALA A 74 12.89 1.91 5.34
N PHE A 75 12.23 0.95 5.98
CA PHE A 75 12.80 -0.38 6.20
C PHE A 75 13.11 -1.08 4.87
N LEU A 76 12.15 -1.08 3.94
CA LEU A 76 12.31 -1.74 2.65
C LEU A 76 13.41 -1.10 1.80
N CYS A 77 13.66 0.19 1.97
CA CYS A 77 14.71 0.91 1.25
C CYS A 77 16.07 0.85 1.94
N SER A 78 16.15 0.31 3.14
CA SER A 78 17.40 0.17 3.87
C SER A 78 18.20 -1.03 3.37
N ASP A 79 19.49 -1.04 3.68
CA ASP A 79 20.40 -2.14 3.29
C ASP A 79 20.12 -3.43 4.06
#